data_6e0a490f436f0284c2911dc5db988d6e
#
_entry.id   6e0a490f436f0284c2911dc5db988d6e
#
_cell.length_a   1.000
_cell.length_b   1.000
_cell.length_c   1.000
_cell.angle_alpha   90.00
_cell.angle_beta   90.00
_cell.angle_gamma   90.00
#
_symmetry.space_group_name_H-M   'P 1'
#
loop_
_entity.id
_entity.type
_entity.pdbx_description
1 polymer ?
#
loop_
_entity_poly.entity_id
_entity_poly.type
_entity_poly.pdbx_seq_one_letter_code
_entity_poly.pdbx_strand_id
1 'polypeptide(L)'
;MMMLRTFFLKVFFGVFFALILMEMQVSTTLAQFDSQLSYQVIAEALAVKNNFAQARKKAVKKALKLALEQDLRAFLGDEEFERNQQEMQGILRKPEKYVKSYRFLEAYDDPIKLVSQVKLEVVLFQNAVNNFLNRTGVTMGLEGGKQVVILINESNLSSDNELLFWETMPISETSLVRYFIEEGIPVVRRGLIRYAIPEETVMNAMKGDLSAAFDIGLKAGADIVIVGNATSSLMTDDKNQSQQSVRVAVSVKAVSSHESMLIAAKSDFATASGNEVLASELEAFHIAGKNLTEFLVPAIQKHWEVRNEKKKVKQFVPTPKTNTPPLPWGDL
;
A
#
# COMPACT_ATOMS: atom_id res chain seq x y z
N MET A 1 36.42 16.85 64.20
CA MET A 1 35.68 15.59 64.00
C MET A 1 34.31 15.79 63.34
N MET A 2 33.85 17.03 63.20
CA MET A 2 32.49 17.32 62.62
C MET A 2 32.49 17.55 61.11
N MET A 3 33.60 17.98 60.51
CA MET A 3 33.72 18.21 59.04
C MET A 3 33.79 16.93 58.17
N LEU A 4 34.25 15.82 58.74
CA LEU A 4 34.40 14.57 57.98
C LEU A 4 33.04 13.86 57.79
N ARG A 5 32.08 14.04 58.69
CA ARG A 5 30.74 13.45 58.60
C ARG A 5 29.87 14.08 57.54
N THR A 6 30.01 15.38 57.31
CA THR A 6 29.22 16.09 56.27
C THR A 6 29.72 15.83 54.87
N PHE A 7 31.02 15.51 54.70
CA PHE A 7 31.60 15.14 53.43
C PHE A 7 31.14 13.74 52.96
N PHE A 8 31.14 12.76 53.88
CA PHE A 8 30.64 11.39 53.60
C PHE A 8 29.16 11.36 53.28
N LEU A 9 28.35 12.18 53.93
CA LEU A 9 26.92 12.24 53.68
C LEU A 9 26.60 12.82 52.30
N LYS A 10 27.36 13.81 51.82
CA LYS A 10 27.15 14.39 50.47
C LYS A 10 27.65 13.47 49.38
N VAL A 11 28.69 12.70 49.57
CA VAL A 11 29.18 11.71 48.59
C VAL A 11 28.21 10.53 48.50
N PHE A 12 27.67 10.07 49.66
CA PHE A 12 26.71 8.97 49.67
C PHE A 12 25.37 9.35 49.00
N PHE A 13 24.91 10.60 49.19
CA PHE A 13 23.72 11.12 48.55
C PHE A 13 23.90 11.32 47.03
N GLY A 14 25.08 11.74 46.61
CA GLY A 14 25.42 11.87 45.19
C GLY A 14 25.50 10.54 44.45
N VAL A 15 26.06 9.50 45.08
CA VAL A 15 26.14 8.14 44.50
C VAL A 15 24.77 7.48 44.42
N PHE A 16 23.93 7.68 45.49
CA PHE A 16 22.57 7.14 45.50
C PHE A 16 21.67 7.81 44.46
N PHE A 17 21.83 9.12 44.26
CA PHE A 17 21.08 9.84 43.22
C PHE A 17 21.53 9.47 41.79
N ALA A 18 22.82 9.19 41.58
CA ALA A 18 23.35 8.69 40.32
C ALA A 18 22.86 7.26 40.02
N LEU A 19 22.72 6.40 41.02
CA LEU A 19 22.18 5.06 40.86
C LEU A 19 20.68 5.07 40.55
N ILE A 20 19.89 6.00 41.13
CA ILE A 20 18.46 6.16 40.77
C ILE A 20 18.27 6.70 39.35
N LEU A 21 19.17 7.56 38.86
CA LEU A 21 19.13 8.05 37.47
C LEU A 21 19.56 6.98 36.46
N MET A 22 20.33 5.99 36.87
CA MET A 22 20.77 4.90 36.00
C MET A 22 19.70 3.80 35.81
N GLU A 23 18.74 3.66 36.74
CA GLU A 23 17.62 2.74 36.61
C GLU A 23 16.44 3.29 35.78
N MET A 24 16.44 4.59 35.43
CA MET A 24 15.41 5.20 34.58
C MET A 24 15.67 5.12 33.08
N GLN A 25 16.75 4.47 32.66
CA GLN A 25 16.89 4.01 31.28
C GLN A 25 16.18 2.66 31.08
N VAL A 26 14.93 2.56 31.48
CA VAL A 26 14.02 1.57 30.91
C VAL A 26 13.93 1.95 29.45
N SER A 27 14.73 1.29 28.64
CA SER A 27 14.53 1.24 27.20
C SER A 27 13.11 0.78 26.98
N THR A 28 12.20 1.72 26.76
CA THR A 28 10.98 1.43 26.06
C THR A 28 11.42 1.03 24.65
N THR A 29 11.82 -0.23 24.49
CA THR A 29 11.64 -0.91 23.23
C THR A 29 10.14 -0.85 22.99
N LEU A 30 9.70 0.26 22.39
CA LEU A 30 8.49 0.27 21.62
C LEU A 30 8.71 -0.85 20.62
N ALA A 31 8.16 -2.03 20.94
CA ALA A 31 7.92 -3.03 19.93
C ALA A 31 7.22 -2.24 18.84
N GLN A 32 7.90 -2.03 17.75
CA GLN A 32 7.36 -1.51 16.51
C GLN A 32 6.30 -2.53 16.15
N PHE A 33 5.08 -2.31 16.64
CA PHE A 33 3.92 -3.03 16.19
C PHE A 33 3.79 -2.64 14.73
N ASP A 34 4.43 -3.45 13.88
CA ASP A 34 4.08 -3.55 12.49
C ASP A 34 2.55 -3.63 12.50
N SER A 35 1.88 -2.56 12.07
CA SER A 35 0.41 -2.47 12.09
C SER A 35 -0.14 -3.36 10.98
N GLN A 36 0.20 -4.64 11.07
CA GLN A 36 -0.32 -5.67 10.20
C GLN A 36 -1.83 -5.75 10.45
N LEU A 37 -2.60 -5.51 9.40
CA LEU A 37 -4.05 -5.63 9.44
C LEU A 37 -4.41 -7.01 9.98
N SER A 38 -5.05 -7.09 11.14
CA SER A 38 -5.52 -8.32 11.74
C SER A 38 -7.05 -8.34 11.76
N TYR A 39 -7.62 -9.52 11.50
CA TYR A 39 -9.06 -9.74 11.48
C TYR A 39 -9.48 -10.57 12.69
N GLN A 40 -10.42 -10.07 13.49
CA GLN A 40 -11.03 -10.85 14.56
C GLN A 40 -12.30 -11.51 14.03
N VAL A 41 -12.33 -12.83 14.04
CA VAL A 41 -13.43 -13.62 13.50
C VAL A 41 -13.89 -14.69 14.46
N ILE A 42 -15.20 -14.96 14.47
CA ILE A 42 -15.84 -16.04 15.23
C ILE A 42 -16.41 -17.04 14.25
N ALA A 43 -16.15 -18.31 14.50
CA ALA A 43 -16.75 -19.39 13.72
C ALA A 43 -17.05 -20.60 14.58
N GLU A 44 -18.03 -21.38 14.13
CA GLU A 44 -18.48 -22.59 14.81
C GLU A 44 -18.65 -23.76 13.85
N ALA A 45 -18.53 -24.96 14.36
CA ALA A 45 -18.78 -26.19 13.63
C ALA A 45 -19.40 -27.27 14.54
N LEU A 46 -20.27 -28.10 13.94
CA LEU A 46 -20.94 -29.21 14.63
C LEU A 46 -19.97 -30.35 14.98
N ALA A 47 -20.09 -30.86 16.23
CA ALA A 47 -19.37 -32.00 16.72
C ALA A 47 -20.12 -33.31 16.36
N VAL A 48 -19.83 -33.85 15.19
CA VAL A 48 -20.43 -35.12 14.76
C VAL A 48 -19.91 -36.25 15.63
N LYS A 49 -20.83 -37.05 16.18
CA LYS A 49 -20.52 -38.16 17.10
C LYS A 49 -19.68 -37.70 18.32
N ASN A 50 -19.97 -36.54 18.87
CA ASN A 50 -19.26 -35.91 19.99
C ASN A 50 -17.77 -35.67 19.76
N ASN A 51 -17.32 -35.62 18.51
CA ASN A 51 -15.92 -35.34 18.17
C ASN A 51 -15.64 -33.85 18.12
N PHE A 52 -15.46 -33.21 19.28
CA PHE A 52 -15.17 -31.79 19.44
C PHE A 52 -13.80 -31.42 18.86
N ALA A 53 -12.81 -32.31 18.89
CA ALA A 53 -11.51 -32.04 18.30
C ALA A 53 -11.61 -31.81 16.79
N GLN A 54 -12.40 -32.64 16.10
CA GLN A 54 -12.65 -32.47 14.65
C GLN A 54 -13.53 -31.24 14.38
N ALA A 55 -14.54 -30.98 15.22
CA ALA A 55 -15.37 -29.79 15.13
C ALA A 55 -14.53 -28.52 15.27
N ARG A 56 -13.65 -28.44 16.27
CA ARG A 56 -12.73 -27.31 16.44
C ARG A 56 -11.85 -27.08 15.23
N LYS A 57 -11.26 -28.13 14.65
CA LYS A 57 -10.48 -28.02 13.41
C LYS A 57 -11.29 -27.46 12.24
N LYS A 58 -12.56 -27.86 12.10
CA LYS A 58 -13.49 -27.31 11.09
C LYS A 58 -13.83 -25.86 11.38
N ALA A 59 -14.06 -25.49 12.66
CA ALA A 59 -14.34 -24.12 13.08
C ALA A 59 -13.17 -23.21 12.78
N VAL A 60 -11.92 -23.64 13.07
CA VAL A 60 -10.71 -22.89 12.68
C VAL A 60 -10.66 -22.64 11.18
N LYS A 61 -10.83 -23.70 10.36
CA LYS A 61 -10.81 -23.53 8.89
C LYS A 61 -11.90 -22.55 8.41
N LYS A 62 -13.10 -22.60 9.01
CA LYS A 62 -14.18 -21.66 8.71
C LYS A 62 -13.83 -20.24 9.13
N ALA A 63 -13.18 -20.04 10.30
CA ALA A 63 -12.72 -18.75 10.76
C ALA A 63 -11.67 -18.14 9.81
N LEU A 64 -10.68 -18.93 9.38
CA LEU A 64 -9.68 -18.47 8.40
C LEU A 64 -10.32 -18.06 7.07
N LYS A 65 -11.34 -18.81 6.62
CA LYS A 65 -12.12 -18.46 5.42
C LYS A 65 -12.86 -17.14 5.61
N LEU A 66 -13.50 -16.92 6.77
CA LEU A 66 -14.22 -15.68 7.07
C LEU A 66 -13.28 -14.47 7.12
N ALA A 67 -12.10 -14.62 7.74
CA ALA A 67 -11.10 -13.55 7.77
C ALA A 67 -10.66 -13.14 6.34
N LEU A 68 -10.38 -14.13 5.50
CA LEU A 68 -10.01 -13.89 4.11
C LEU A 68 -11.16 -13.27 3.29
N GLU A 69 -12.40 -13.69 3.54
CA GLU A 69 -13.58 -13.11 2.90
C GLU A 69 -13.79 -11.65 3.33
N GLN A 70 -13.61 -11.35 4.62
CA GLN A 70 -13.68 -9.96 5.11
C GLN A 70 -12.62 -9.06 4.47
N ASP A 71 -11.39 -9.55 4.33
CA ASP A 71 -10.31 -8.84 3.65
C ASP A 71 -10.65 -8.56 2.19
N LEU A 72 -11.12 -9.58 1.48
CA LEU A 72 -11.51 -9.45 0.07
C LEU A 72 -12.70 -8.50 -0.13
N ARG A 73 -13.71 -8.54 0.77
CA ARG A 73 -14.86 -7.61 0.71
C ARG A 73 -14.44 -6.18 1.07
N ALA A 74 -13.61 -6.01 2.09
CA ALA A 74 -13.06 -4.69 2.43
C ALA A 74 -12.25 -4.09 1.29
N PHE A 75 -11.61 -4.94 0.51
CA PHE A 75 -10.74 -4.59 -0.59
C PHE A 75 -11.52 -4.31 -1.90
N LEU A 76 -12.41 -5.20 -2.31
CA LEU A 76 -13.14 -5.13 -3.58
C LEU A 76 -14.45 -4.32 -3.47
N GLY A 77 -15.01 -4.21 -2.27
CA GLY A 77 -16.42 -3.87 -2.06
C GLY A 77 -17.35 -5.06 -2.26
N ASP A 78 -18.55 -4.99 -1.66
CA ASP A 78 -19.50 -6.09 -1.69
C ASP A 78 -20.00 -6.42 -3.11
N GLU A 79 -20.30 -5.40 -3.91
CA GLU A 79 -20.80 -5.59 -5.28
C GLU A 79 -19.79 -6.31 -6.17
N GLU A 80 -18.54 -5.91 -6.11
CA GLU A 80 -17.48 -6.49 -6.94
C GLU A 80 -17.08 -7.88 -6.45
N PHE A 81 -17.10 -8.10 -5.15
CA PHE A 81 -16.92 -9.44 -4.58
C PHE A 81 -17.99 -10.43 -5.07
N GLU A 82 -19.26 -10.03 -5.06
CA GLU A 82 -20.36 -10.87 -5.55
C GLU A 82 -20.30 -11.07 -7.08
N ARG A 83 -19.93 -10.04 -7.84
CA ARG A 83 -19.76 -10.14 -9.30
C ARG A 83 -18.68 -11.16 -9.68
N ASN A 84 -17.62 -11.27 -8.90
CA ASN A 84 -16.48 -12.18 -9.12
C ASN A 84 -16.54 -13.41 -8.19
N GLN A 85 -17.72 -13.82 -7.74
CA GLN A 85 -17.89 -14.89 -6.75
C GLN A 85 -17.23 -16.21 -7.18
N GLN A 86 -17.22 -16.53 -8.46
CA GLN A 86 -16.64 -17.77 -8.98
C GLN A 86 -15.12 -17.79 -8.77
N GLU A 87 -14.44 -16.68 -9.06
CA GLU A 87 -13.01 -16.51 -8.85
C GLU A 87 -12.69 -16.51 -7.35
N MET A 88 -13.53 -15.85 -6.54
CA MET A 88 -13.35 -15.80 -5.08
C MET A 88 -13.49 -17.18 -4.44
N GLN A 89 -14.30 -18.08 -4.96
CA GLN A 89 -14.36 -19.47 -4.48
C GLN A 89 -13.01 -20.17 -4.63
N GLY A 90 -12.19 -19.81 -5.63
CA GLY A 90 -10.86 -20.37 -5.85
C GLY A 90 -9.91 -20.12 -4.66
N ILE A 91 -9.88 -18.88 -4.15
CA ILE A 91 -9.04 -18.48 -3.00
C ILE A 91 -9.63 -19.00 -1.69
N LEU A 92 -10.95 -18.96 -1.53
CA LEU A 92 -11.67 -19.35 -0.31
C LEU A 92 -11.70 -20.86 -0.03
N ARG A 93 -11.36 -21.70 -1.01
CA ARG A 93 -11.26 -23.17 -0.82
C ARG A 93 -10.07 -23.59 0.04
N LYS A 94 -8.96 -22.85 -0.01
CA LYS A 94 -7.72 -23.16 0.70
C LYS A 94 -7.21 -21.92 1.44
N PRO A 95 -7.97 -21.39 2.42
CA PRO A 95 -7.63 -20.13 3.09
C PRO A 95 -6.29 -20.18 3.83
N GLU A 96 -5.85 -21.39 4.23
CA GLU A 96 -4.60 -21.58 4.96
C GLU A 96 -3.37 -21.11 4.18
N LYS A 97 -3.45 -21.07 2.85
CA LYS A 97 -2.36 -20.59 1.99
C LYS A 97 -2.14 -19.07 2.04
N TYR A 98 -3.15 -18.35 2.51
CA TYR A 98 -3.20 -16.89 2.52
C TYR A 98 -3.11 -16.33 3.94
N VAL A 99 -2.99 -17.20 4.95
CA VAL A 99 -2.85 -16.82 6.35
C VAL A 99 -1.37 -16.84 6.74
N LYS A 100 -0.85 -15.72 7.22
CA LYS A 100 0.50 -15.58 7.75
C LYS A 100 0.60 -16.19 9.14
N SER A 101 -0.36 -15.84 10.00
CA SER A 101 -0.46 -16.37 11.35
C SER A 101 -1.89 -16.21 11.87
N TYR A 102 -2.22 -16.98 12.90
CA TYR A 102 -3.44 -16.77 13.67
C TYR A 102 -3.21 -17.14 15.13
N ARG A 103 -3.97 -16.53 16.02
CA ARG A 103 -4.00 -16.90 17.44
C ARG A 103 -5.42 -17.09 17.93
N PHE A 104 -5.59 -18.00 18.86
CA PHE A 104 -6.86 -18.17 19.56
C PHE A 104 -7.03 -17.05 20.57
N LEU A 105 -8.15 -16.35 20.47
CA LEU A 105 -8.62 -15.43 21.51
C LEU A 105 -9.52 -16.19 22.49
N GLU A 106 -10.43 -17.00 21.95
CA GLU A 106 -11.36 -17.80 22.73
C GLU A 106 -11.62 -19.14 22.02
N ALA A 107 -11.86 -20.21 22.78
CA ALA A 107 -12.33 -21.49 22.25
C ALA A 107 -13.30 -22.12 23.28
N TYR A 108 -14.46 -22.54 22.81
CA TYR A 108 -15.51 -23.10 23.65
C TYR A 108 -16.19 -24.28 22.94
N ASP A 109 -16.41 -25.36 23.71
CA ASP A 109 -17.14 -26.55 23.25
C ASP A 109 -18.47 -26.62 24.03
N ASP A 110 -19.58 -26.57 23.30
CA ASP A 110 -20.94 -26.71 23.87
C ASP A 110 -21.42 -28.15 23.72
N PRO A 111 -21.44 -28.95 24.82
CA PRO A 111 -21.85 -30.36 24.75
C PRO A 111 -23.37 -30.52 24.56
N ILE A 112 -24.17 -29.50 24.86
CA ILE A 112 -25.63 -29.55 24.69
C ILE A 112 -26.00 -29.31 23.24
N LYS A 113 -25.42 -28.28 22.63
CA LYS A 113 -25.65 -27.95 21.22
C LYS A 113 -24.78 -28.77 20.28
N LEU A 114 -23.83 -29.55 20.79
CA LEU A 114 -22.83 -30.31 20.03
C LEU A 114 -22.06 -29.41 19.04
N VAL A 115 -21.61 -28.25 19.50
CA VAL A 115 -20.90 -27.24 18.69
C VAL A 115 -19.56 -26.90 19.34
N SER A 116 -18.52 -26.75 18.52
CA SER A 116 -17.27 -26.12 18.91
C SER A 116 -17.18 -24.73 18.27
N GLN A 117 -16.99 -23.71 19.07
CA GLN A 117 -16.83 -22.32 18.66
C GLN A 117 -15.40 -21.85 18.91
N VAL A 118 -14.86 -21.07 17.98
CA VAL A 118 -13.55 -20.44 18.13
C VAL A 118 -13.64 -18.96 17.75
N LYS A 119 -12.92 -18.12 18.51
CA LYS A 119 -12.64 -16.73 18.16
C LYS A 119 -11.16 -16.60 17.88
N LEU A 120 -10.82 -16.21 16.67
CA LEU A 120 -9.45 -16.09 16.22
C LEU A 120 -9.12 -14.64 15.86
N GLU A 121 -7.87 -14.27 16.08
CA GLU A 121 -7.23 -13.13 15.44
C GLU A 121 -6.34 -13.67 14.32
N VAL A 122 -6.58 -13.22 13.11
CA VAL A 122 -5.95 -13.74 11.88
C VAL A 122 -5.19 -12.63 11.17
N VAL A 123 -3.95 -12.90 10.82
CA VAL A 123 -3.10 -12.03 9.99
C VAL A 123 -2.91 -12.71 8.64
N LEU A 124 -3.16 -11.99 7.55
CA LEU A 124 -3.08 -12.52 6.20
C LEU A 124 -1.73 -12.23 5.54
N PHE A 125 -1.35 -13.06 4.58
CA PHE A 125 -0.27 -12.78 3.63
C PHE A 125 -0.79 -11.87 2.51
N GLN A 126 -0.78 -10.55 2.69
CA GLN A 126 -1.30 -9.60 1.72
C GLN A 126 -0.70 -9.81 0.32
N ASN A 127 0.62 -10.03 0.21
CA ASN A 127 1.26 -10.31 -1.08
C ASN A 127 0.71 -11.57 -1.78
N ALA A 128 0.31 -12.60 -1.04
CA ALA A 128 -0.27 -13.81 -1.62
C ALA A 128 -1.72 -13.55 -2.10
N VAL A 129 -2.52 -12.78 -1.35
CA VAL A 129 -3.86 -12.35 -1.72
C VAL A 129 -3.80 -11.47 -2.98
N ASN A 130 -2.94 -10.47 -3.00
CA ASN A 130 -2.75 -9.57 -4.12
C ASN A 130 -2.30 -10.32 -5.39
N ASN A 131 -1.35 -11.25 -5.26
CA ASN A 131 -0.92 -12.11 -6.37
C ASN A 131 -2.04 -13.01 -6.92
N PHE A 132 -2.97 -13.44 -6.06
CA PHE A 132 -4.14 -14.18 -6.53
C PHE A 132 -5.08 -13.26 -7.33
N LEU A 133 -5.44 -12.11 -6.80
CA LEU A 133 -6.30 -11.12 -7.45
C LEU A 133 -5.74 -10.70 -8.82
N ASN A 134 -4.44 -10.45 -8.90
CA ASN A 134 -3.73 -10.15 -10.15
C ASN A 134 -3.87 -11.25 -11.20
N ARG A 135 -3.68 -12.51 -10.79
CA ARG A 135 -3.75 -13.65 -11.71
C ARG A 135 -5.16 -13.91 -12.22
N THR A 136 -6.17 -13.65 -11.41
CA THR A 136 -7.58 -13.83 -11.80
C THR A 136 -8.11 -12.64 -12.58
N GLY A 137 -7.40 -11.51 -12.59
CA GLY A 137 -7.83 -10.28 -13.24
C GLY A 137 -9.00 -9.61 -12.52
N VAL A 138 -9.29 -10.04 -11.29
CA VAL A 138 -10.28 -9.40 -10.43
C VAL A 138 -9.65 -8.13 -9.87
N THR A 139 -10.07 -7.02 -10.42
CA THR A 139 -9.71 -5.68 -9.95
C THR A 139 -10.93 -5.04 -9.34
N MET A 140 -10.74 -4.14 -8.39
CA MET A 140 -11.84 -3.29 -7.94
C MET A 140 -12.61 -2.78 -9.16
N GLY A 141 -13.93 -2.91 -9.16
CA GLY A 141 -14.86 -2.67 -10.28
C GLY A 141 -14.86 -1.29 -10.92
N LEU A 142 -13.68 -0.80 -11.14
CA LEU A 142 -13.46 0.34 -12.01
C LEU A 142 -13.43 -0.19 -13.45
N GLU A 143 -14.62 -0.51 -13.96
CA GLU A 143 -14.76 -0.58 -15.39
C GLU A 143 -14.25 0.72 -16.00
N GLY A 144 -13.01 0.66 -16.46
CA GLY A 144 -12.60 1.43 -17.58
C GLY A 144 -12.09 2.83 -17.37
N GLY A 145 -11.72 3.25 -16.25
CA GLY A 145 -11.03 4.53 -16.19
C GLY A 145 -9.51 4.31 -16.19
N LYS A 146 -8.82 4.47 -17.32
CA LYS A 146 -7.36 4.64 -17.34
C LYS A 146 -6.98 5.80 -16.42
N GLN A 147 -6.83 5.54 -15.13
CA GLN A 147 -6.57 6.54 -14.09
C GLN A 147 -5.18 6.40 -13.54
N VAL A 148 -4.59 7.50 -13.15
CA VAL A 148 -3.30 7.52 -12.46
C VAL A 148 -3.46 8.10 -11.06
N VAL A 149 -2.63 7.65 -10.12
CA VAL A 149 -2.41 8.32 -8.85
C VAL A 149 -0.99 8.85 -8.82
N ILE A 150 -0.81 10.09 -8.37
CA ILE A 150 0.48 10.76 -8.30
C ILE A 150 0.73 11.11 -6.84
N LEU A 151 1.84 10.65 -6.28
CA LEU A 151 2.24 10.88 -4.90
C LEU A 151 3.72 11.24 -4.87
N ILE A 152 4.03 12.49 -4.50
CA ILE A 152 5.39 13.01 -4.44
C ILE A 152 5.71 13.43 -3.02
N ASN A 153 6.87 13.01 -2.54
CA ASN A 153 7.47 13.54 -1.33
C ASN A 153 8.37 14.71 -1.72
N GLU A 154 7.97 15.91 -1.31
CA GLU A 154 8.63 17.15 -1.67
C GLU A 154 9.26 17.81 -0.45
N SER A 155 10.52 18.17 -0.59
CA SER A 155 11.25 19.06 0.32
C SER A 155 11.58 20.33 -0.42
N ASN A 156 10.84 21.38 -0.14
CA ASN A 156 10.97 22.67 -0.83
C ASN A 156 11.42 23.78 0.13
N LEU A 157 11.86 24.91 -0.44
CA LEU A 157 12.37 26.06 0.32
C LEU A 157 11.28 26.78 1.12
N SER A 158 10.02 26.60 0.71
CA SER A 158 8.86 27.33 1.23
C SER A 158 8.06 26.54 2.27
N SER A 159 8.36 25.25 2.48
CA SER A 159 7.66 24.40 3.43
C SER A 159 8.38 24.26 4.76
N ASP A 160 7.61 24.35 5.86
CA ASP A 160 8.07 23.89 7.16
C ASP A 160 8.26 22.37 7.12
N ASN A 161 9.46 21.90 7.39
CA ASN A 161 9.86 20.49 7.33
C ASN A 161 9.15 19.58 8.38
N GLU A 162 8.22 20.11 9.18
CA GLU A 162 7.50 19.38 10.22
C GLU A 162 6.16 18.80 9.76
N LEU A 163 5.69 19.13 8.55
CA LEU A 163 4.41 18.64 8.07
C LEU A 163 4.51 17.18 7.60
N LEU A 164 3.54 16.38 8.03
CA LEU A 164 3.41 14.99 7.60
C LEU A 164 3.12 14.91 6.10
N PHE A 165 3.56 13.83 5.45
CA PHE A 165 3.38 13.60 4.01
C PHE A 165 1.95 13.89 3.52
N TRP A 166 0.94 13.46 4.27
CA TRP A 166 -0.47 13.64 3.88
C TRP A 166 -1.04 15.05 4.13
N GLU A 167 -0.35 15.87 4.91
CA GLU A 167 -0.76 17.24 5.24
C GLU A 167 -0.18 18.26 4.28
N THR A 168 0.85 17.89 3.53
CA THR A 168 1.47 18.75 2.52
C THR A 168 0.72 18.66 1.19
N MET A 169 0.77 19.74 0.42
CA MET A 169 0.33 19.77 -0.97
C MET A 169 1.54 20.13 -1.86
N PRO A 170 2.27 19.10 -2.35
CA PRO A 170 3.49 19.33 -3.09
C PRO A 170 3.25 20.12 -4.38
N ILE A 171 4.12 21.09 -4.65
CA ILE A 171 4.06 21.94 -5.86
C ILE A 171 4.35 21.05 -7.10
N SER A 172 5.33 20.19 -7.01
CA SER A 172 5.70 19.23 -8.06
C SER A 172 4.55 18.27 -8.40
N GLU A 173 3.85 17.74 -7.38
CA GLU A 173 2.67 16.88 -7.56
C GLU A 173 1.54 17.65 -8.25
N THR A 174 1.24 18.86 -7.76
CA THR A 174 0.19 19.73 -8.34
C THR A 174 0.50 20.05 -9.81
N SER A 175 1.75 20.30 -10.14
CA SER A 175 2.19 20.57 -11.52
C SER A 175 2.00 19.34 -12.42
N LEU A 176 2.40 18.15 -11.96
CA LEU A 176 2.18 16.91 -12.70
C LEU A 176 0.68 16.62 -12.87
N VAL A 177 -0.11 16.72 -11.80
CA VAL A 177 -1.57 16.50 -11.85
C VAL A 177 -2.22 17.39 -12.91
N ARG A 178 -1.85 18.67 -12.96
CA ARG A 178 -2.36 19.62 -13.95
C ARG A 178 -2.06 19.14 -15.37
N TYR A 179 -0.82 18.84 -15.68
CA TYR A 179 -0.41 18.43 -17.03
C TYR A 179 -1.01 17.07 -17.43
N PHE A 180 -1.14 16.11 -16.53
CA PHE A 180 -1.82 14.84 -16.81
C PHE A 180 -3.30 15.05 -17.15
N ILE A 181 -3.99 15.97 -16.46
CA ILE A 181 -5.38 16.33 -16.76
C ILE A 181 -5.47 17.04 -18.13
N GLU A 182 -4.54 17.93 -18.47
CA GLU A 182 -4.46 18.60 -19.78
C GLU A 182 -4.26 17.58 -20.93
N GLU A 183 -3.55 16.49 -20.68
CA GLU A 183 -3.38 15.34 -21.60
C GLU A 183 -4.58 14.37 -21.61
N GLY A 184 -5.65 14.69 -20.89
CA GLY A 184 -6.87 13.88 -20.83
C GLY A 184 -6.76 12.63 -19.98
N ILE A 185 -5.76 12.53 -19.11
CA ILE A 185 -5.57 11.40 -18.21
C ILE A 185 -6.16 11.75 -16.83
N PRO A 186 -7.20 11.03 -16.38
CA PRO A 186 -7.79 11.27 -15.06
C PRO A 186 -6.81 10.95 -13.94
N VAL A 187 -6.74 11.83 -12.94
CA VAL A 187 -5.88 11.68 -11.77
C VAL A 187 -6.71 11.51 -10.51
N VAL A 188 -6.41 10.48 -9.73
CA VAL A 188 -7.04 10.24 -8.43
C VAL A 188 -6.58 11.29 -7.43
N ARG A 189 -7.54 11.93 -6.74
CA ARG A 189 -7.25 13.00 -5.78
C ARG A 189 -6.56 12.42 -4.53
N ARG A 190 -5.42 13.00 -4.16
CA ARG A 190 -4.65 12.68 -2.94
C ARG A 190 -5.53 12.63 -1.68
N GLY A 191 -6.44 13.60 -1.52
CA GLY A 191 -7.32 13.68 -0.35
C GLY A 191 -8.29 12.51 -0.19
N LEU A 192 -8.65 11.81 -1.27
CA LEU A 192 -9.55 10.65 -1.22
C LEU A 192 -8.88 9.40 -0.67
N ILE A 193 -7.56 9.29 -0.83
CA ILE A 193 -6.80 8.07 -0.51
C ILE A 193 -6.00 8.19 0.80
N ARG A 194 -5.87 9.39 1.37
CA ARG A 194 -5.05 9.66 2.57
C ARG A 194 -5.39 8.78 3.77
N TYR A 195 -6.65 8.41 3.93
CA TYR A 195 -7.11 7.57 5.05
C TYR A 195 -7.02 6.06 4.76
N ALA A 196 -6.93 5.68 3.48
CA ALA A 196 -6.87 4.30 3.05
C ALA A 196 -5.43 3.78 2.90
N ILE A 197 -4.47 4.70 2.71
CA ILE A 197 -3.07 4.36 2.41
C ILE A 197 -2.17 4.92 3.52
N PRO A 198 -1.51 4.05 4.31
CA PRO A 198 -0.51 4.47 5.29
C PRO A 198 0.66 5.19 4.61
N GLU A 199 1.22 6.20 5.26
CA GLU A 199 2.39 6.93 4.76
C GLU A 199 3.58 6.01 4.51
N GLU A 200 3.82 5.06 5.39
CA GLU A 200 4.88 4.06 5.24
C GLU A 200 4.76 3.28 3.92
N THR A 201 3.55 2.91 3.49
CA THR A 201 3.32 2.24 2.20
C THR A 201 3.77 3.13 1.04
N VAL A 202 3.49 4.43 1.11
CA VAL A 202 3.94 5.38 0.09
C VAL A 202 5.46 5.51 0.07
N MET A 203 6.09 5.63 1.25
CA MET A 203 7.54 5.71 1.37
C MET A 203 8.24 4.45 0.86
N ASN A 204 7.67 3.26 1.09
CA ASN A 204 8.20 2.01 0.57
C ASN A 204 8.09 1.93 -0.96
N ALA A 205 6.98 2.36 -1.54
CA ALA A 205 6.83 2.47 -3.00
C ALA A 205 7.85 3.42 -3.62
N MET A 206 8.12 4.57 -2.99
CA MET A 206 9.14 5.52 -3.43
C MET A 206 10.56 4.92 -3.37
N LYS A 207 10.85 4.06 -2.39
CA LYS A 207 12.11 3.31 -2.30
C LYS A 207 12.23 2.20 -3.35
N GLY A 208 11.14 1.88 -4.07
CA GLY A 208 11.12 0.89 -5.15
C GLY A 208 10.44 -0.41 -4.83
N ASP A 209 9.70 -0.49 -3.72
CA ASP A 209 8.84 -1.63 -3.43
C ASP A 209 7.63 -1.62 -4.37
N LEU A 210 7.66 -2.51 -5.36
CA LEU A 210 6.60 -2.66 -6.34
C LEU A 210 5.31 -3.21 -5.73
N SER A 211 5.41 -3.96 -4.64
CA SER A 211 4.25 -4.46 -3.90
C SER A 211 3.50 -3.33 -3.20
N ALA A 212 4.24 -2.41 -2.59
CA ALA A 212 3.67 -1.22 -1.99
C ALA A 212 3.02 -0.30 -3.05
N ALA A 213 3.67 -0.13 -4.20
CA ALA A 213 3.08 0.62 -5.31
C ALA A 213 1.79 -0.04 -5.83
N PHE A 214 1.78 -1.36 -5.92
CA PHE A 214 0.58 -2.13 -6.26
C PHE A 214 -0.55 -1.88 -5.26
N ASP A 215 -0.30 -1.99 -3.96
CA ASP A 215 -1.28 -1.74 -2.91
C ASP A 215 -1.87 -0.32 -2.98
N ILE A 216 -1.03 0.68 -3.28
CA ILE A 216 -1.47 2.05 -3.51
C ILE A 216 -2.46 2.12 -4.68
N GLY A 217 -2.07 1.59 -5.85
CA GLY A 217 -2.89 1.63 -7.06
C GLY A 217 -4.24 0.99 -6.86
N LEU A 218 -4.24 -0.12 -6.18
CA LEU A 218 -5.41 -0.90 -5.88
C LEU A 218 -6.39 -0.18 -4.94
N LYS A 219 -5.88 0.38 -3.80
CA LYS A 219 -6.68 1.17 -2.86
C LYS A 219 -7.13 2.51 -3.45
N ALA A 220 -6.33 3.09 -4.35
CA ALA A 220 -6.67 4.30 -5.06
C ALA A 220 -7.62 4.07 -6.25
N GLY A 221 -7.80 2.82 -6.67
CA GLY A 221 -8.51 2.50 -7.91
C GLY A 221 -7.79 2.99 -9.17
N ALA A 222 -6.48 3.10 -9.13
CA ALA A 222 -5.67 3.63 -10.23
C ALA A 222 -4.93 2.52 -10.98
N ASP A 223 -4.91 2.59 -12.31
CA ASP A 223 -4.14 1.65 -13.15
C ASP A 223 -2.64 1.85 -13.02
N ILE A 224 -2.23 3.09 -12.80
CA ILE A 224 -0.83 3.50 -12.73
C ILE A 224 -0.60 4.28 -11.46
N VAL A 225 0.48 3.95 -10.77
CA VAL A 225 0.96 4.67 -9.59
C VAL A 225 2.24 5.39 -9.97
N ILE A 226 2.23 6.71 -9.84
CA ILE A 226 3.40 7.56 -10.01
C ILE A 226 3.84 7.99 -8.63
N VAL A 227 5.02 7.55 -8.22
CA VAL A 227 5.63 7.93 -6.94
C VAL A 227 6.98 8.58 -7.19
N GLY A 228 7.36 9.53 -6.35
CA GLY A 228 8.62 10.21 -6.52
C GLY A 228 9.03 11.10 -5.38
N ASN A 229 10.21 11.70 -5.56
CA ASN A 229 10.76 12.69 -4.65
C ASN A 229 11.06 13.97 -5.43
N ALA A 230 10.86 15.10 -4.79
CA ALA A 230 11.17 16.42 -5.33
C ALA A 230 11.92 17.24 -4.30
N THR A 231 12.88 18.02 -4.76
CA THR A 231 13.65 18.93 -3.90
C THR A 231 13.86 20.27 -4.61
N SER A 232 13.92 21.34 -3.86
CA SER A 232 14.34 22.65 -4.35
C SER A 232 15.55 23.16 -3.59
N SER A 233 16.33 23.98 -4.24
CA SER A 233 17.50 24.63 -3.66
C SER A 233 17.69 26.04 -4.24
N LEU A 234 18.05 26.96 -3.36
CA LEU A 234 18.42 28.31 -3.78
C LEU A 234 19.81 28.28 -4.44
N MET A 235 19.92 28.87 -5.60
CA MET A 235 21.23 29.10 -6.26
C MET A 235 21.69 30.50 -5.93
N THR A 236 22.79 30.60 -5.20
CA THR A 236 23.45 31.88 -4.95
C THR A 236 24.29 32.24 -6.16
N ASP A 237 23.90 33.25 -6.90
CA ASP A 237 24.74 33.88 -7.91
C ASP A 237 25.34 35.16 -7.32
N ASP A 238 26.65 35.14 -7.07
CA ASP A 238 27.38 36.27 -6.44
C ASP A 238 27.35 37.55 -7.30
N LYS A 239 26.83 37.49 -8.52
CA LYS A 239 26.90 38.61 -9.49
C LYS A 239 25.64 39.45 -9.57
N ASN A 240 24.48 38.94 -9.18
CA ASN A 240 23.21 39.66 -9.25
C ASN A 240 22.37 39.45 -7.97
N GLN A 241 22.53 40.30 -6.99
CA GLN A 241 21.79 40.27 -5.72
C GLN A 241 20.27 40.58 -5.87
N SER A 242 19.82 41.00 -7.04
CA SER A 242 18.42 41.38 -7.28
C SER A 242 17.54 40.25 -7.84
N GLN A 243 18.12 39.16 -8.32
CA GLN A 243 17.35 38.00 -8.81
C GLN A 243 17.67 36.76 -8.01
N GLN A 244 16.61 36.06 -7.58
CA GLN A 244 16.72 34.83 -6.85
C GLN A 244 16.48 33.64 -7.81
N SER A 245 17.51 32.81 -7.99
CA SER A 245 17.44 31.63 -8.83
C SER A 245 17.17 30.41 -7.98
N VAL A 246 16.16 29.64 -8.33
CA VAL A 246 15.81 28.37 -7.67
C VAL A 246 16.00 27.23 -8.67
N ARG A 247 16.70 26.21 -8.22
CA ARG A 247 16.84 24.93 -8.93
C ARG A 247 15.99 23.89 -8.26
N VAL A 248 15.23 23.15 -9.05
CA VAL A 248 14.45 21.98 -8.60
C VAL A 248 14.97 20.70 -9.22
N ALA A 249 14.83 19.61 -8.51
CA ALA A 249 15.07 18.24 -9.00
C ALA A 249 13.86 17.39 -8.67
N VAL A 250 13.30 16.72 -9.67
CA VAL A 250 12.13 15.84 -9.51
C VAL A 250 12.44 14.48 -10.09
N SER A 251 12.31 13.44 -9.30
CA SER A 251 12.52 12.05 -9.72
C SER A 251 11.25 11.25 -9.51
N VAL A 252 10.74 10.62 -10.56
CA VAL A 252 9.48 9.88 -10.53
C VAL A 252 9.62 8.49 -11.15
N LYS A 253 8.77 7.58 -10.68
CA LYS A 253 8.59 6.22 -11.19
C LYS A 253 7.11 5.98 -11.44
N ALA A 254 6.78 5.48 -12.63
CA ALA A 254 5.43 5.02 -12.97
C ALA A 254 5.38 3.49 -12.92
N VAL A 255 4.49 2.96 -12.10
CA VAL A 255 4.34 1.52 -11.84
C VAL A 255 2.92 1.09 -12.22
N SER A 256 2.79 -0.02 -12.93
CA SER A 256 1.48 -0.66 -13.19
C SER A 256 0.94 -1.29 -11.92
N SER A 257 -0.27 -0.92 -11.50
CA SER A 257 -0.96 -1.55 -10.38
C SER A 257 -1.55 -2.93 -10.72
N HIS A 258 -1.53 -3.35 -11.99
CA HIS A 258 -2.03 -4.66 -12.40
C HIS A 258 -0.93 -5.70 -12.59
N GLU A 259 0.24 -5.27 -13.04
CA GLU A 259 1.35 -6.18 -13.37
C GLU A 259 2.51 -6.07 -12.36
N SER A 260 2.39 -5.20 -11.35
CA SER A 260 3.46 -4.87 -10.38
C SER A 260 4.80 -4.61 -11.10
N MET A 261 4.74 -3.86 -12.21
CA MET A 261 5.85 -3.65 -13.12
C MET A 261 6.17 -2.17 -13.26
N LEU A 262 7.44 -1.85 -13.24
CA LEU A 262 7.93 -0.51 -13.58
C LEU A 262 7.69 -0.24 -15.06
N ILE A 263 6.93 0.81 -15.39
CA ILE A 263 6.63 1.24 -16.76
C ILE A 263 7.69 2.23 -17.24
N ALA A 264 7.96 3.23 -16.39
CA ALA A 264 8.90 4.30 -16.70
C ALA A 264 9.50 4.89 -15.43
N ALA A 265 10.70 5.41 -15.53
CA ALA A 265 11.33 6.21 -14.49
C ALA A 265 12.13 7.34 -15.15
N LYS A 266 12.01 8.54 -14.59
CA LYS A 266 12.76 9.71 -15.07
C LYS A 266 13.04 10.65 -13.92
N SER A 267 14.22 11.29 -14.00
CA SER A 267 14.56 12.46 -13.19
C SER A 267 14.69 13.66 -14.12
N ASP A 268 14.22 14.81 -13.69
CA ASP A 268 14.37 16.07 -14.39
C ASP A 268 14.81 17.19 -13.46
N PHE A 269 15.44 18.20 -14.04
CA PHE A 269 15.94 19.36 -13.35
C PHE A 269 15.46 20.61 -14.08
N ALA A 270 15.02 21.60 -13.32
CA ALA A 270 14.68 22.89 -13.89
C ALA A 270 15.24 24.01 -13.01
N THR A 271 15.47 25.17 -13.61
CA THR A 271 15.89 26.38 -12.93
C THR A 271 15.03 27.53 -13.39
N ALA A 272 14.56 28.32 -12.48
CA ALA A 272 13.87 29.57 -12.78
C ALA A 272 14.43 30.70 -11.90
N SER A 273 14.36 31.93 -12.40
CA SER A 273 14.88 33.11 -11.73
C SER A 273 13.81 34.19 -11.71
N GLY A 274 13.69 34.88 -10.58
CA GLY A 274 12.69 35.94 -10.40
C GLY A 274 13.04 36.83 -9.22
N ASN A 275 12.17 37.77 -8.93
CA ASN A 275 12.34 38.70 -7.80
C ASN A 275 11.98 38.06 -6.45
N GLU A 276 11.23 36.98 -6.48
CA GLU A 276 10.76 36.25 -5.29
C GLU A 276 11.11 34.77 -5.37
N VAL A 277 11.59 34.20 -4.26
CA VAL A 277 11.97 32.79 -4.17
C VAL A 277 10.80 31.87 -4.51
N LEU A 278 9.61 32.14 -3.92
CA LEU A 278 8.44 31.32 -4.14
C LEU A 278 7.99 31.31 -5.61
N ALA A 279 7.99 32.47 -6.27
CA ALA A 279 7.62 32.55 -7.68
C ALA A 279 8.59 31.76 -8.57
N SER A 280 9.90 31.87 -8.29
CA SER A 280 10.94 31.13 -8.99
C SER A 280 10.83 29.62 -8.74
N GLU A 281 10.49 29.22 -7.52
CA GLU A 281 10.29 27.82 -7.14
C GLU A 281 9.08 27.22 -7.87
N LEU A 282 7.94 27.90 -7.87
CA LEU A 282 6.74 27.50 -8.59
C LEU A 282 7.01 27.32 -10.09
N GLU A 283 7.67 28.27 -10.72
CA GLU A 283 8.00 28.23 -12.14
C GLU A 283 8.96 27.07 -12.46
N ALA A 284 9.99 26.85 -11.62
CA ALA A 284 10.93 25.75 -11.81
C ALA A 284 10.22 24.39 -11.68
N PHE A 285 9.31 24.20 -10.72
CA PHE A 285 8.51 22.99 -10.61
C PHE A 285 7.52 22.81 -11.78
N HIS A 286 6.98 23.88 -12.30
CA HIS A 286 6.15 23.81 -13.50
C HIS A 286 6.93 23.31 -14.71
N ILE A 287 8.12 23.86 -14.95
CA ILE A 287 9.00 23.43 -16.07
C ILE A 287 9.35 21.94 -15.91
N ALA A 288 9.80 21.51 -14.72
CA ALA A 288 10.13 20.10 -14.44
C ALA A 288 8.91 19.18 -14.61
N GLY A 289 7.73 19.59 -14.08
CA GLY A 289 6.49 18.85 -14.22
C GLY A 289 6.07 18.66 -15.67
N LYS A 290 6.19 19.69 -16.51
CA LYS A 290 5.92 19.61 -17.94
C LYS A 290 6.84 18.61 -18.62
N ASN A 291 8.14 18.72 -18.45
CA ASN A 291 9.14 17.84 -19.08
C ASN A 291 8.95 16.38 -18.67
N LEU A 292 8.59 16.14 -17.40
CA LEU A 292 8.29 14.80 -16.90
C LEU A 292 7.02 14.24 -17.53
N THR A 293 5.98 15.05 -17.68
CA THR A 293 4.70 14.63 -18.29
C THR A 293 4.89 14.29 -19.76
N GLU A 294 5.61 15.09 -20.52
CA GLU A 294 5.95 14.81 -21.93
C GLU A 294 6.66 13.48 -22.12
N PHE A 295 7.38 12.99 -21.12
CA PHE A 295 8.01 11.67 -21.16
C PHE A 295 7.08 10.56 -20.64
N LEU A 296 6.37 10.79 -19.52
CA LEU A 296 5.59 9.75 -18.85
C LEU A 296 4.31 9.39 -19.62
N VAL A 297 3.61 10.38 -20.18
CA VAL A 297 2.32 10.17 -20.84
C VAL A 297 2.44 9.21 -22.02
N PRO A 298 3.36 9.37 -22.96
CA PRO A 298 3.53 8.40 -24.05
C PRO A 298 3.88 6.99 -23.57
N ALA A 299 4.72 6.87 -22.53
CA ALA A 299 5.10 5.58 -21.97
C ALA A 299 3.90 4.87 -21.34
N ILE A 300 3.05 5.60 -20.60
CA ILE A 300 1.83 5.09 -19.99
C ILE A 300 0.79 4.70 -21.03
N GLN A 301 0.57 5.55 -22.04
CA GLN A 301 -0.37 5.28 -23.13
C GLN A 301 0.04 4.02 -23.90
N LYS A 302 1.31 3.88 -24.25
CA LYS A 302 1.86 2.68 -24.88
C LYS A 302 1.65 1.42 -24.03
N HIS A 303 1.84 1.53 -22.71
CA HIS A 303 1.58 0.41 -21.79
C HIS A 303 0.10 -0.01 -21.84
N TRP A 304 -0.83 0.93 -21.83
CA TRP A 304 -2.26 0.65 -21.92
C TRP A 304 -2.67 0.04 -23.27
N GLU A 305 -2.06 0.45 -24.38
CA GLU A 305 -2.30 -0.11 -25.73
C GLU A 305 -1.89 -1.58 -25.78
N VAL A 306 -0.65 -1.89 -25.39
CA VAL A 306 -0.13 -3.27 -25.35
C VAL A 306 -0.98 -4.18 -24.47
N ARG A 307 -1.46 -3.67 -23.34
CA ARG A 307 -2.33 -4.43 -22.45
C ARG A 307 -3.69 -4.72 -23.09
N ASN A 308 -4.29 -3.76 -23.80
CA ASN A 308 -5.57 -3.95 -24.49
C ASN A 308 -5.45 -4.98 -25.63
N GLU A 309 -4.33 -4.99 -26.35
CA GLU A 309 -4.07 -6.01 -27.36
C GLU A 309 -3.94 -7.41 -26.76
N LYS A 310 -3.22 -7.56 -25.65
CA LYS A 310 -3.13 -8.84 -24.93
C LYS A 310 -4.49 -9.35 -24.45
N LYS A 311 -5.38 -8.46 -24.02
CA LYS A 311 -6.76 -8.82 -23.61
C LYS A 311 -7.58 -9.31 -24.82
N LYS A 312 -7.49 -8.64 -25.97
CA LYS A 312 -8.18 -9.06 -27.21
C LYS A 312 -7.72 -10.43 -27.67
N VAL A 313 -6.42 -10.71 -27.65
CA VAL A 313 -5.88 -12.02 -28.06
C VAL A 313 -6.34 -13.14 -27.12
N LYS A 314 -6.41 -12.92 -25.81
CA LYS A 314 -6.94 -13.92 -24.86
C LYS A 314 -8.41 -14.24 -25.07
N GLN A 315 -9.22 -13.29 -25.51
CA GLN A 315 -10.65 -13.52 -25.82
C GLN A 315 -10.86 -14.29 -27.13
N PHE A 316 -9.88 -14.30 -28.03
CA PHE A 316 -9.97 -14.95 -29.35
C PHE A 316 -9.40 -16.38 -29.41
N VAL A 317 -8.89 -16.95 -28.32
CA VAL A 317 -8.50 -18.35 -28.28
C VAL A 317 -9.79 -19.19 -28.21
N PRO A 318 -10.24 -19.82 -29.30
CA PRO A 318 -11.40 -20.69 -29.27
C PRO A 318 -11.07 -21.85 -28.33
N THR A 319 -11.92 -22.08 -27.37
CA THR A 319 -11.88 -23.30 -26.55
C THR A 319 -11.89 -24.48 -27.52
N PRO A 320 -10.89 -25.38 -27.49
CA PRO A 320 -10.94 -26.56 -28.35
C PRO A 320 -12.24 -27.30 -28.00
N LYS A 321 -13.16 -27.38 -28.97
CA LYS A 321 -14.30 -28.27 -28.86
C LYS A 321 -13.70 -29.68 -28.76
N THR A 322 -13.66 -30.23 -27.59
CA THR A 322 -13.42 -31.67 -27.38
C THR A 322 -14.57 -32.40 -28.03
N ASN A 323 -14.47 -32.64 -29.32
CA ASN A 323 -15.24 -33.70 -29.99
C ASN A 323 -14.63 -35.02 -29.54
N THR A 324 -14.88 -35.40 -28.30
CA THR A 324 -14.74 -36.78 -27.87
C THR A 324 -16.06 -37.44 -28.27
N PRO A 325 -16.08 -38.36 -29.25
CA PRO A 325 -17.28 -39.14 -29.51
C PRO A 325 -17.61 -39.93 -28.24
N PRO A 326 -18.87 -40.12 -27.89
CA PRO A 326 -19.23 -40.98 -26.77
C PRO A 326 -18.71 -42.38 -27.04
N LEU A 327 -17.95 -42.92 -26.08
CA LEU A 327 -17.51 -44.31 -26.10
C LEU A 327 -18.79 -45.18 -26.15
N PRO A 328 -18.90 -46.13 -27.12
CA PRO A 328 -19.98 -47.04 -27.17
C PRO A 328 -19.80 -48.06 -26.03
N TRP A 329 -20.58 -47.92 -24.98
CA TRP A 329 -20.75 -48.99 -24.01
C TRP A 329 -21.64 -50.01 -24.67
N GLY A 330 -21.01 -50.99 -25.30
CA GLY A 330 -21.65 -52.20 -25.72
C GLY A 330 -22.02 -53.03 -24.49
N ASP A 331 -23.17 -53.59 -24.54
CA ASP A 331 -23.76 -54.58 -23.66
C ASP A 331 -22.78 -55.69 -23.27
N LEU A 332 -22.62 -55.91 -21.95
CA LEU A 332 -22.39 -57.22 -21.31
C LEU A 332 -22.92 -57.14 -19.86
#